data_13f1a7a157272503ee46406be9d2918c
#
_entry.id   13f1a7a157272503ee46406be9d2918c
#
_cell.length_a   1.000
_cell.length_b   1.000
_cell.length_c   1.000
_cell.angle_alpha   90.00
_cell.angle_beta   90.00
_cell.angle_gamma   90.00
#
_symmetry.space_group_name_H-M   'P 1'
#
loop_
_entity.id
_entity.type
_entity.pdbx_description
1 polymer ?
#
loop_
_entity_poly.entity_id
_entity_poly.type
_entity_poly.pdbx_seq_one_letter_code
_entity_poly.pdbx_strand_id
1 'polypeptide(L)'
;MRFFYDCEFIEDGRTIDLLSLGMVTETGEELYVVSTECDISRANPWVQRNVLPKLPNPSDNAWCDRRGMRNRITSFWKQHNDGNPMELWAWVAAYDHVALCQLWGDMAALPHGVPRFTYEMKQYWMHAG
;
A
#
# COMPACT_ATOMS: atom_id res chain seq x y z
N MET A 1 -11.34 2.93 -12.69
CA MET A 1 -11.27 3.49 -11.31
C MET A 1 -9.82 3.72 -10.93
N ARG A 2 -9.49 4.90 -10.48
CA ARG A 2 -8.18 5.23 -9.94
C ARG A 2 -8.14 4.95 -8.45
N PHE A 3 -7.12 4.19 -8.03
CA PHE A 3 -6.84 3.92 -6.63
C PHE A 3 -5.52 4.60 -6.26
N PHE A 4 -5.57 5.50 -5.30
CA PHE A 4 -4.40 6.19 -4.77
C PHE A 4 -3.99 5.51 -3.48
N TYR A 5 -2.69 5.22 -3.32
CA TYR A 5 -2.26 4.53 -2.11
C TYR A 5 -0.91 5.01 -1.63
N ASP A 6 -0.64 4.74 -0.37
CA ASP A 6 0.61 5.07 0.31
C ASP A 6 0.95 3.95 1.27
N CYS A 7 2.21 3.54 1.28
CA CYS A 7 2.71 2.49 2.17
C CYS A 7 3.70 3.08 3.16
N GLU A 8 3.64 2.59 4.39
CA GLU A 8 4.74 2.73 5.33
C GLU A 8 5.48 1.39 5.37
N PHE A 9 6.80 1.44 5.41
CA PHE A 9 7.63 0.23 5.33
C PHE A 9 8.92 0.42 6.10
N ILE A 10 9.54 -0.71 6.44
CA ILE A 10 10.84 -0.74 7.09
C ILE A 10 11.84 -1.24 6.07
N GLU A 11 12.89 -0.45 5.83
CA GLU A 11 13.93 -0.80 4.87
C GLU A 11 15.28 -0.97 5.57
N ASP A 12 16.08 -1.93 5.08
CA ASP A 12 17.36 -2.27 5.66
C ASP A 12 18.52 -2.13 4.66
N GLY A 13 18.26 -1.51 3.51
CA GLY A 13 19.23 -1.35 2.43
C GLY A 13 19.23 -2.51 1.44
N ARG A 14 18.50 -3.60 1.71
CA ARG A 14 18.39 -4.77 0.82
C ARG A 14 16.95 -5.12 0.50
N THR A 15 16.07 -5.00 1.48
CA THR A 15 14.64 -5.32 1.35
C THR A 15 13.82 -4.22 1.96
N ILE A 16 12.55 -4.20 1.60
CA ILE A 16 11.54 -3.36 2.24
C ILE A 16 10.46 -4.28 2.82
N ASP A 17 10.03 -4.00 4.04
CA ASP A 17 9.03 -4.79 4.74
C ASP A 17 7.79 -3.92 4.98
N LEU A 18 6.68 -4.27 4.35
CA LEU A 18 5.45 -3.49 4.43
C LEU A 18 4.90 -3.47 5.85
N LEU A 19 4.74 -2.27 6.40
CA LEU A 19 4.13 -2.06 7.71
C LEU A 19 2.64 -1.75 7.58
N SER A 20 2.29 -0.76 6.75
CA SER A 20 0.90 -0.34 6.59
C SER A 20 0.63 0.13 5.17
N LEU A 21 -0.64 0.08 4.78
CA LEU A 21 -1.08 0.58 3.48
C LEU A 21 -2.40 1.32 3.66
N GLY A 22 -2.43 2.55 3.19
CA GLY A 22 -3.66 3.33 3.04
C GLY A 22 -4.01 3.44 1.57
N MET A 23 -5.28 3.28 1.23
CA MET A 23 -5.75 3.37 -0.15
C MET A 23 -7.05 4.14 -0.19
N VAL A 24 -7.21 5.00 -1.20
CA VAL A 24 -8.43 5.76 -1.41
C VAL A 24 -8.80 5.72 -2.89
N THR A 25 -10.09 5.59 -3.18
CA THR A 25 -10.60 5.68 -4.56
C THR A 25 -10.75 7.14 -4.97
N GLU A 26 -10.86 7.39 -6.28
CA GLU A 26 -11.15 8.73 -6.79
C GLU A 26 -12.51 9.28 -6.32
N THR A 27 -13.39 8.42 -5.81
CA THR A 27 -14.70 8.81 -5.26
C THR A 27 -14.70 8.90 -3.72
N GLY A 28 -13.55 8.69 -3.06
CA GLY A 28 -13.38 8.97 -1.64
C GLY A 28 -13.53 7.79 -0.69
N GLU A 29 -13.77 6.57 -1.18
CA GLU A 29 -13.82 5.38 -0.32
C GLU A 29 -12.40 5.02 0.14
N GLU A 30 -12.26 4.61 1.40
CA GLU A 30 -10.96 4.41 2.04
C GLU A 30 -10.77 2.98 2.55
N LEU A 31 -9.53 2.53 2.51
CA LEU A 31 -9.05 1.30 3.15
C LEU A 31 -7.76 1.62 3.90
N TYR A 32 -7.63 1.05 5.11
CA TYR A 32 -6.39 1.11 5.86
C TYR A 32 -6.11 -0.24 6.51
N VAL A 33 -4.90 -0.77 6.31
CA VAL A 33 -4.48 -2.06 6.87
C VAL A 33 -3.08 -1.92 7.44
N VAL A 34 -2.83 -2.62 8.55
CA VAL A 34 -1.53 -2.62 9.24
C VAL A 34 -1.10 -4.07 9.45
N SER A 35 0.16 -4.37 9.14
CA SER A 35 0.70 -5.73 9.23
C SER A 35 1.03 -6.11 10.67
N THR A 36 0.51 -7.26 11.12
CA THR A 36 0.94 -7.89 12.38
C THR A 36 2.27 -8.63 12.23
N GLU A 37 2.74 -8.82 10.99
CA GLU A 37 3.93 -9.63 10.69
C GLU A 37 5.18 -8.80 10.43
N CYS A 38 5.05 -7.48 10.27
CA CYS A 38 6.20 -6.60 10.07
C CYS A 38 7.01 -6.51 11.36
N ASP A 39 8.33 -6.71 11.25
CA ASP A 39 9.23 -6.62 12.40
C ASP A 39 9.56 -5.16 12.70
N ILE A 40 8.78 -4.53 13.57
CA ILE A 40 8.94 -3.12 13.94
C ILE A 40 10.21 -2.85 14.75
N SER A 41 10.84 -3.90 15.32
CA SER A 41 12.12 -3.72 16.04
C SER A 41 13.25 -3.26 15.12
N ARG A 42 13.10 -3.45 13.81
CA ARG A 42 14.08 -3.04 12.80
C ARG A 42 13.88 -1.63 12.27
N ALA A 43 12.88 -0.91 12.78
CA ALA A 43 12.57 0.44 12.35
C ALA A 43 13.75 1.39 12.62
N ASN A 44 14.10 2.22 11.61
CA ASN A 44 15.10 3.26 11.77
C ASN A 44 14.56 4.42 12.65
N PRO A 45 15.43 5.35 13.10
CA PRO A 45 14.99 6.43 13.98
C PRO A 45 13.87 7.31 13.40
N TRP A 46 13.86 7.51 12.07
CA TRP A 46 12.81 8.30 11.41
C TRP A 46 11.45 7.60 11.55
N VAL A 47 11.39 6.29 11.25
CA VAL A 47 10.17 5.50 11.38
C VAL A 47 9.71 5.43 12.83
N GLN A 48 10.63 5.25 13.78
CA GLN A 48 10.32 5.23 15.20
C GLN A 48 9.64 6.53 15.66
N ARG A 49 10.07 7.67 15.14
CA ARG A 49 9.53 8.96 15.55
C ARG A 49 8.28 9.38 14.80
N ASN A 50 8.20 9.03 13.51
CA ASN A 50 7.19 9.61 12.62
C ASN A 50 6.10 8.63 12.20
N VAL A 51 6.33 7.32 12.34
CA VAL A 51 5.37 6.30 11.89
C VAL A 51 4.81 5.51 13.06
N LEU A 52 5.66 4.89 13.88
CA LEU A 52 5.19 3.99 14.94
C LEU A 52 4.23 4.65 15.94
N PRO A 53 4.43 5.90 16.37
CA PRO A 53 3.48 6.55 17.30
C PRO A 53 2.10 6.80 16.71
N LYS A 54 1.98 6.77 15.37
CA LYS A 54 0.72 7.03 14.67
C LYS A 54 -0.05 5.77 14.33
N LEU A 55 0.51 4.60 14.64
CA LEU A 55 -0.17 3.33 14.38
C LEU A 55 -1.43 3.23 15.27
N PRO A 56 -2.48 2.55 14.77
CA PRO A 56 -3.71 2.41 15.55
C PRO A 56 -3.51 1.55 16.79
N ASN A 57 -4.44 1.66 17.72
CA ASN A 57 -4.47 0.84 18.93
C ASN A 57 -4.39 -0.65 18.53
N PRO A 58 -3.66 -1.50 19.29
CA PRO A 58 -3.57 -2.93 18.99
C PRO A 58 -4.92 -3.66 18.84
N SER A 59 -5.99 -3.14 19.42
CA SER A 59 -7.34 -3.70 19.28
C SER A 59 -8.08 -3.23 18.02
N ASP A 60 -7.51 -2.30 17.24
CA ASP A 60 -8.13 -1.79 16.04
C ASP A 60 -8.18 -2.88 14.97
N ASN A 61 -9.28 -2.92 14.20
CA ASN A 61 -9.48 -3.91 13.15
C ASN A 61 -8.61 -3.70 11.91
N ALA A 62 -7.85 -2.60 11.84
CA ALA A 62 -6.87 -2.38 10.76
C ALA A 62 -5.74 -3.40 10.79
N TRP A 63 -5.41 -3.96 11.96
CA TRP A 63 -4.35 -4.95 12.11
C TRP A 63 -4.76 -6.30 11.52
N CYS A 64 -3.91 -6.84 10.66
CA CYS A 64 -4.11 -8.17 10.07
C CYS A 64 -2.76 -8.74 9.60
N ASP A 65 -2.73 -10.05 9.36
CA ASP A 65 -1.56 -10.68 8.77
C ASP A 65 -1.49 -10.38 7.25
N ARG A 66 -0.43 -10.82 6.58
CA ARG A 66 -0.25 -10.55 5.14
C ARG A 66 -1.38 -11.12 4.30
N ARG A 67 -1.86 -12.30 4.66
CA ARG A 67 -3.00 -12.92 3.98
C ARG A 67 -4.25 -12.07 4.14
N GLY A 68 -4.50 -11.58 5.35
CA GLY A 68 -5.61 -10.66 5.63
C GLY A 68 -5.50 -9.37 4.85
N MET A 69 -4.28 -8.81 4.76
CA MET A 69 -4.04 -7.61 3.95
C MET A 69 -4.39 -7.86 2.49
N ARG A 70 -3.91 -8.96 1.89
CA ARG A 70 -4.25 -9.32 0.51
C ARG A 70 -5.75 -9.42 0.31
N ASN A 71 -6.42 -10.11 1.21
CA ASN A 71 -7.86 -10.33 1.10
C ASN A 71 -8.65 -9.03 1.18
N ARG A 72 -8.29 -8.15 2.10
CA ARG A 72 -8.97 -6.86 2.28
C ARG A 72 -8.71 -5.93 1.12
N ILE A 73 -7.49 -5.88 0.60
CA ILE A 73 -7.15 -5.07 -0.57
C ILE A 73 -7.90 -5.60 -1.81
N THR A 74 -7.89 -6.91 -2.03
CA THR A 74 -8.59 -7.52 -3.16
C THR A 74 -10.10 -7.23 -3.10
N SER A 75 -10.69 -7.37 -1.92
CA SER A 75 -12.11 -7.07 -1.72
C SER A 75 -12.43 -5.60 -1.98
N PHE A 76 -11.55 -4.70 -1.55
CA PHE A 76 -11.70 -3.27 -1.79
C PHE A 76 -11.68 -2.95 -3.28
N TRP A 77 -10.71 -3.51 -4.01
CA TRP A 77 -10.63 -3.35 -5.46
C TRP A 77 -11.90 -3.85 -6.16
N LYS A 78 -12.37 -5.06 -5.78
CA LYS A 78 -13.58 -5.64 -6.40
C LYS A 78 -14.82 -4.83 -6.09
N GLN A 79 -14.94 -4.36 -4.86
CA GLN A 79 -16.10 -3.59 -4.42
C GLN A 79 -16.21 -2.26 -5.14
N HIS A 80 -15.09 -1.61 -5.44
CA HIS A 80 -15.07 -0.26 -5.99
C HIS A 80 -14.68 -0.19 -7.47
N ASN A 81 -14.50 -1.33 -8.14
CA ASN A 81 -14.25 -1.35 -9.57
C ASN A 81 -15.48 -0.84 -10.32
N ASP A 82 -15.26 0.09 -11.26
CA ASP A 82 -16.33 0.76 -11.99
C ASP A 82 -16.51 0.23 -13.43
N GLY A 83 -15.88 -0.91 -13.75
CA GLY A 83 -15.93 -1.50 -15.08
C GLY A 83 -14.88 -0.95 -16.06
N ASN A 84 -14.21 0.13 -15.72
CA ASN A 84 -13.07 0.65 -16.47
C ASN A 84 -11.78 -0.01 -16.00
N PRO A 85 -10.70 0.03 -16.80
CA PRO A 85 -9.42 -0.48 -16.35
C PRO A 85 -8.98 0.17 -15.04
N MET A 86 -8.44 -0.65 -14.13
CA MET A 86 -7.90 -0.19 -12.86
C MET A 86 -6.61 0.60 -13.08
N GLU A 87 -6.43 1.69 -12.34
CA GLU A 87 -5.18 2.43 -12.27
C GLU A 87 -4.72 2.51 -10.81
N LEU A 88 -3.43 2.29 -10.60
CA LEU A 88 -2.77 2.49 -9.30
C LEU A 88 -1.94 3.76 -9.37
N TRP A 89 -2.06 4.60 -8.37
CA TRP A 89 -1.37 5.89 -8.28
C TRP A 89 -0.74 6.07 -6.91
N ALA A 90 0.51 6.55 -6.86
CA ALA A 90 1.17 6.88 -5.59
C ALA A 90 2.18 8.01 -5.79
N TRP A 91 2.56 8.65 -4.69
CA TRP A 91 3.55 9.74 -4.70
C TRP A 91 4.92 9.16 -4.39
N VAL A 92 5.91 9.35 -5.30
CA VAL A 92 7.23 8.69 -5.24
C VAL A 92 7.04 7.17 -5.11
N ALA A 93 6.41 6.58 -6.10
CA ALA A 93 5.71 5.30 -6.02
C ALA A 93 6.60 4.06 -6.09
N ALA A 94 7.91 4.18 -6.32
CA ALA A 94 8.75 3.01 -6.60
C ALA A 94 8.70 1.97 -5.48
N TYR A 95 8.89 2.40 -4.23
CA TYR A 95 8.88 1.48 -3.10
C TYR A 95 7.45 1.06 -2.71
N ASP A 96 6.47 1.93 -2.88
CA ASP A 96 5.07 1.56 -2.65
C ASP A 96 4.64 0.43 -3.56
N HIS A 97 5.02 0.50 -4.84
CA HIS A 97 4.69 -0.55 -5.80
C HIS A 97 5.36 -1.88 -5.43
N VAL A 98 6.64 -1.86 -5.07
CA VAL A 98 7.36 -3.07 -4.65
C VAL A 98 6.72 -3.66 -3.39
N ALA A 99 6.44 -2.83 -2.38
CA ALA A 99 5.83 -3.27 -1.14
C ALA A 99 4.45 -3.91 -1.38
N LEU A 100 3.66 -3.32 -2.27
CA LEU A 100 2.37 -3.89 -2.66
C LEU A 100 2.54 -5.26 -3.31
N CYS A 101 3.43 -5.36 -4.30
CA CYS A 101 3.67 -6.62 -5.01
C CYS A 101 4.13 -7.74 -4.07
N GLN A 102 4.96 -7.42 -3.09
CA GLN A 102 5.48 -8.40 -2.13
C GLN A 102 4.39 -9.09 -1.31
N LEU A 103 3.21 -8.48 -1.17
CA LEU A 103 2.08 -9.14 -0.52
C LEU A 103 1.65 -10.42 -1.26
N TRP A 104 1.87 -10.48 -2.58
CA TRP A 104 1.57 -11.65 -3.41
C TRP A 104 2.83 -12.47 -3.75
N GLY A 105 3.99 -12.04 -3.30
CA GLY A 105 5.27 -12.70 -3.53
C GLY A 105 6.09 -12.01 -4.60
N ASP A 106 5.59 -11.92 -5.82
CA ASP A 106 6.23 -11.19 -6.90
C ASP A 106 5.18 -10.45 -7.75
N MET A 107 5.68 -9.65 -8.68
CA MET A 107 4.82 -8.83 -9.52
C MET A 107 3.87 -9.67 -10.40
N ALA A 108 4.32 -10.84 -10.84
CA ALA A 108 3.51 -11.70 -11.69
C ALA A 108 2.34 -12.34 -10.93
N ALA A 109 2.45 -12.45 -9.60
CA ALA A 109 1.42 -13.06 -8.76
C ALA A 109 0.27 -12.10 -8.40
N LEU A 110 0.36 -10.83 -8.77
CA LEU A 110 -0.76 -9.90 -8.56
C LEU A 110 -2.04 -10.44 -9.20
N PRO A 111 -3.21 -10.17 -8.61
CA PRO A 111 -4.49 -10.63 -9.18
C PRO A 111 -4.67 -10.16 -10.61
N HIS A 112 -5.40 -10.96 -11.41
CA HIS A 112 -5.74 -10.60 -12.78
C HIS A 112 -6.47 -9.25 -12.82
N GLY A 113 -6.10 -8.40 -13.76
CA GLY A 113 -6.69 -7.06 -13.91
C GLY A 113 -6.02 -5.97 -13.09
N VAL A 114 -5.14 -6.35 -12.15
CA VAL A 114 -4.35 -5.36 -11.39
C VAL A 114 -3.14 -4.95 -12.24
N PRO A 115 -2.90 -3.63 -12.42
CA PRO A 115 -1.75 -3.18 -13.21
C PRO A 115 -0.43 -3.64 -12.60
N ARG A 116 0.55 -3.93 -13.48
CA ARG A 116 1.90 -4.31 -13.07
C ARG A 116 2.80 -3.10 -12.85
N PHE A 117 2.23 -1.91 -12.74
CA PHE A 117 2.94 -0.67 -12.44
C PHE A 117 2.02 0.29 -11.71
N THR A 118 2.63 1.27 -11.05
CA THR A 118 1.91 2.36 -10.39
C THR A 118 2.28 3.67 -11.08
N TYR A 119 1.27 4.46 -11.44
CA TYR A 119 1.48 5.80 -11.97
C TYR A 119 2.12 6.69 -10.91
N GLU A 120 3.07 7.53 -11.34
CA GLU A 120 3.81 8.42 -10.46
C GLU A 120 3.10 9.77 -10.35
N MET A 121 2.48 10.03 -9.20
CA MET A 121 1.77 11.29 -8.96
C MET A 121 2.70 12.51 -9.01
N LYS A 122 3.91 12.39 -8.46
CA LYS A 122 4.87 13.49 -8.44
C LYS A 122 5.27 13.89 -9.85
N GLN A 123 5.54 12.92 -10.73
CA GLN A 123 5.87 13.17 -12.12
C GLN A 123 4.71 13.85 -12.84
N TYR A 124 3.50 13.34 -12.67
CA TYR A 124 2.30 13.92 -13.25
C TYR A 124 2.13 15.38 -12.80
N TRP A 125 2.27 15.64 -11.49
CA TRP A 125 2.14 16.97 -10.92
C TRP A 125 3.19 17.94 -11.48
N MET A 126 4.44 17.50 -11.61
CA MET A 126 5.52 18.32 -12.15
C MET A 126 5.30 18.70 -13.61
N HIS A 127 4.64 17.86 -14.40
CA HIS A 127 4.41 18.10 -15.81
C HIS A 127 3.01 18.65 -16.13
N ALA A 128 2.15 18.72 -15.16
CA ALA A 128 0.76 19.16 -15.37
C ALA A 128 0.60 20.68 -15.46
N GLY A 129 1.67 21.41 -15.28
CA GLY A 129 1.58 22.81 -15.43
C GLY A 129 2.04 23.74 -14.53
#